data_e7038abcf8590bf6a6bcfc9c0e08b928
#
_entry.id   e7038abcf8590bf6a6bcfc9c0e08b928
#
_cell.length_a   1.000
_cell.length_b   1.000
_cell.length_c   1.000
_cell.angle_alpha   90.00
_cell.angle_beta   90.00
_cell.angle_gamma   90.00
#
_symmetry.space_group_name_H-M   'P 1'
#
loop_
_entity.id
_entity.type
_entity.pdbx_description
1 polymer ?
#
loop_
_entity_poly.entity_id
_entity_poly.type
_entity_poly.pdbx_seq_one_letter_code
_entity_poly.pdbx_strand_id
1 'polypeptide(L)'
;FEGDDGSFDSNGDDKLFGREAIVYLEGDFGHFSMGRVGSLSSGLGSYNVVYGFTPWGTGWGDYAGNKGQFMLGDRGRMNNTITYRSPEFAGVQIFAQYSLEAATQEDDQSGNNKRYAGLGASYKLGAFSTGLVVDTIMNGNDDDSRNTEDSFGISWGASYDFGVTKPM
;
A
#
# COMPACT_ATOMS: atom_id res chain seq x y z
N PHE A 1 -10.88 -11.46 7.28
CA PHE A 1 -11.70 -12.58 7.75
C PHE A 1 -12.80 -12.80 6.72
N GLU A 2 -12.75 -13.87 5.99
CA GLU A 2 -13.80 -14.32 5.09
C GLU A 2 -14.40 -15.57 5.73
N GLY A 3 -15.66 -15.48 6.16
CA GLY A 3 -16.34 -16.55 6.86
C GLY A 3 -17.49 -17.15 6.05
N ASP A 4 -17.44 -17.02 4.72
CA ASP A 4 -18.48 -17.47 3.80
C ASP A 4 -18.44 -18.98 3.55
N ASP A 5 -17.30 -19.62 3.74
CA ASP A 5 -17.11 -21.08 3.60
C ASP A 5 -16.82 -21.79 4.92
N GLY A 6 -16.83 -21.06 6.06
CA GLY A 6 -16.52 -21.59 7.38
C GLY A 6 -15.05 -21.85 7.62
N SER A 7 -14.16 -21.46 6.70
CA SER A 7 -12.71 -21.54 6.89
C SER A 7 -12.18 -20.26 7.58
N PHE A 8 -11.09 -20.39 8.30
CA PHE A 8 -10.36 -19.25 8.84
C PHE A 8 -9.28 -18.75 7.87
N ASP A 9 -9.32 -19.22 6.65
CA ASP A 9 -8.40 -18.83 5.61
C ASP A 9 -8.85 -17.54 4.91
N SER A 10 -7.91 -16.68 4.57
CA SER A 10 -8.14 -15.55 3.69
C SER A 10 -7.15 -15.60 2.53
N ASN A 11 -7.61 -15.84 1.34
CA ASN A 11 -6.83 -15.97 0.10
C ASN A 11 -6.06 -17.29 -0.12
N GLY A 12 -6.40 -18.40 0.54
CA GLY A 12 -5.71 -19.67 0.35
C GLY A 12 -4.31 -19.76 0.96
N ASP A 13 -3.98 -18.85 1.87
CA ASP A 13 -2.64 -18.73 2.47
C ASP A 13 -2.55 -19.29 3.91
N ASP A 14 -3.56 -20.00 4.39
CA ASP A 14 -3.67 -20.52 5.78
C ASP A 14 -3.45 -19.44 6.86
N LYS A 15 -3.79 -18.17 6.57
CA LYS A 15 -3.57 -17.02 7.47
C LYS A 15 -4.87 -16.46 7.99
N LEU A 16 -5.07 -16.46 9.29
CA LEU A 16 -6.27 -15.98 9.96
C LEU A 16 -6.60 -14.50 9.65
N PHE A 17 -5.65 -13.64 9.39
CA PHE A 17 -5.81 -12.23 9.03
C PHE A 17 -4.95 -11.85 7.82
N GLY A 18 -5.09 -12.61 6.72
CA GLY A 18 -4.26 -12.47 5.54
C GLY A 18 -4.41 -11.13 4.79
N ARG A 19 -5.49 -10.37 5.00
CA ARG A 19 -5.71 -9.09 4.32
C ARG A 19 -5.08 -7.93 5.06
N GLU A 20 -5.48 -7.68 6.31
CA GLU A 20 -4.95 -6.61 7.14
C GLU A 20 -4.98 -7.02 8.61
N ALA A 21 -3.87 -6.80 9.30
CA ALA A 21 -3.74 -7.02 10.74
C ALA A 21 -2.75 -6.00 11.28
N ILE A 22 -3.26 -4.92 11.87
CA ILE A 22 -2.47 -3.82 12.41
C ILE A 22 -2.83 -3.50 13.86
N VAL A 23 -1.84 -3.09 14.63
CA VAL A 23 -2.01 -2.37 15.89
C VAL A 23 -1.64 -0.92 15.63
N TYR A 24 -2.41 0.03 16.17
CA TYR A 24 -2.16 1.43 15.93
C TYR A 24 -2.33 2.31 17.16
N LEU A 25 -1.70 3.47 17.12
CA LEU A 25 -1.88 4.60 18.02
C LEU A 25 -2.31 5.81 17.21
N GLU A 26 -3.33 6.52 17.67
CA GLU A 26 -3.86 7.71 17.01
C GLU A 26 -4.07 8.85 18.02
N GLY A 27 -3.75 10.06 17.60
CA GLY A 27 -3.86 11.27 18.40
C GLY A 27 -3.57 12.53 17.59
N ASP A 28 -3.35 13.66 18.27
CA ASP A 28 -3.02 14.94 17.61
C ASP A 28 -1.72 14.88 16.80
N PHE A 29 -0.87 13.90 17.08
CA PHE A 29 0.34 13.62 16.32
C PHE A 29 0.10 12.89 14.99
N GLY A 30 -1.13 12.44 14.74
CA GLY A 30 -1.51 11.63 13.60
C GLY A 30 -1.76 10.17 13.97
N HIS A 31 -1.50 9.28 13.04
CA HIS A 31 -1.75 7.85 13.14
C HIS A 31 -0.46 7.06 12.87
N PHE A 32 -0.08 6.22 13.81
CA PHE A 32 1.09 5.34 13.73
C PHE A 32 0.63 3.89 13.87
N SER A 33 0.98 3.02 12.93
CA SER A 33 0.60 1.61 12.99
C SER A 33 1.75 0.67 12.69
N MET A 34 1.59 -0.58 13.16
CA MET A 34 2.48 -1.70 12.90
C MET A 34 1.68 -2.93 12.53
N GLY A 35 2.17 -3.74 11.59
CA GLY A 35 1.57 -5.03 11.23
C GLY A 35 1.54 -5.31 9.74
N ARG A 36 0.54 -6.09 9.30
CA ARG A 36 0.32 -6.42 7.89
C ARG A 36 -0.71 -5.48 7.27
N VAL A 37 -0.35 -4.82 6.19
CA VAL A 37 -1.24 -3.89 5.45
C VAL A 37 -0.77 -3.73 4.01
N GLY A 38 -1.60 -3.16 3.15
CA GLY A 38 -1.23 -2.80 1.79
C GLY A 38 -0.22 -1.65 1.74
N SER A 39 0.62 -1.64 0.71
CA SER A 39 1.50 -0.50 0.43
C SER A 39 0.72 0.77 0.10
N LEU A 40 1.34 1.92 0.23
CA LEU A 40 0.70 3.23 -0.01
C LEU A 40 0.15 3.38 -1.44
N SER A 41 0.72 2.67 -2.40
CA SER A 41 0.31 2.69 -3.82
C SER A 41 -0.64 1.56 -4.22
N SER A 42 -0.83 0.52 -3.37
CA SER A 42 -1.52 -0.70 -3.77
C SER A 42 -3.04 -0.62 -3.77
N GLY A 43 -3.63 0.27 -3.01
CA GLY A 43 -5.08 0.28 -2.79
C GLY A 43 -5.63 -0.87 -1.94
N LEU A 44 -4.77 -1.65 -1.34
CA LEU A 44 -5.12 -2.83 -0.57
C LEU A 44 -4.97 -2.57 0.93
N GLY A 45 -6.00 -2.01 1.58
CA GLY A 45 -5.98 -1.75 3.01
C GLY A 45 -6.25 -0.29 3.38
N SER A 46 -5.92 0.09 4.61
CA SER A 46 -6.31 1.37 5.21
C SER A 46 -5.56 2.59 4.67
N TYR A 47 -4.43 2.40 3.96
CA TYR A 47 -3.58 3.50 3.49
C TYR A 47 -3.62 3.62 1.98
N ASN A 48 -4.62 4.36 1.48
CA ASN A 48 -4.91 4.52 0.07
C ASN A 48 -4.54 5.93 -0.41
N VAL A 49 -3.32 6.16 -0.86
CA VAL A 49 -2.89 7.49 -1.30
C VAL A 49 -3.29 7.78 -2.74
N VAL A 50 -3.11 6.85 -3.66
CA VAL A 50 -3.33 7.07 -5.11
C VAL A 50 -4.45 6.23 -5.71
N TYR A 51 -4.90 5.21 -5.02
CA TYR A 51 -5.88 4.26 -5.54
C TYR A 51 -7.27 4.87 -5.82
N GLY A 52 -7.69 5.85 -5.02
CA GLY A 52 -8.96 6.56 -5.20
C GLY A 52 -9.05 7.38 -6.49
N PHE A 53 -7.95 7.49 -7.24
CA PHE A 53 -7.86 8.21 -8.52
C PHE A 53 -7.91 7.29 -9.73
N THR A 54 -8.26 6.02 -9.55
CA THR A 54 -8.45 5.10 -10.67
C THR A 54 -9.85 5.26 -11.27
N PRO A 55 -9.99 5.25 -12.62
CA PRO A 55 -11.27 5.56 -13.29
C PRO A 55 -12.41 4.59 -12.97
N TRP A 56 -12.13 3.42 -12.46
CA TRP A 56 -13.13 2.36 -12.19
C TRP A 56 -13.49 2.19 -10.72
N GLY A 57 -13.02 3.06 -9.82
CA GLY A 57 -13.45 3.13 -8.41
C GLY A 57 -13.16 1.92 -7.53
N THR A 58 -13.10 0.72 -8.08
CA THR A 58 -12.75 -0.53 -7.40
C THR A 58 -11.28 -0.90 -7.56
N GLY A 59 -10.57 -0.03 -8.25
CA GLY A 59 -9.17 -0.20 -8.56
C GLY A 59 -8.91 -1.16 -9.70
N TRP A 60 -7.78 -0.97 -10.28
CA TRP A 60 -7.19 -1.87 -11.27
C TRP A 60 -6.98 -3.29 -10.69
N GLY A 61 -7.21 -3.45 -9.37
CA GLY A 61 -7.04 -4.69 -8.65
C GLY A 61 -7.88 -5.84 -9.15
N ASP A 62 -9.10 -5.58 -9.58
CA ASP A 62 -9.99 -6.62 -10.10
C ASP A 62 -9.69 -7.01 -11.55
N TYR A 63 -8.98 -6.15 -12.28
CA TYR A 63 -8.34 -6.50 -13.56
C TYR A 63 -6.92 -7.06 -13.34
N ALA A 64 -6.70 -7.64 -12.20
CA ALA A 64 -5.42 -7.92 -11.58
C ALA A 64 -4.50 -8.90 -12.33
N GLY A 65 -4.96 -9.58 -13.35
CA GLY A 65 -4.05 -10.32 -14.23
C GLY A 65 -3.00 -9.48 -14.94
N ASN A 66 -3.17 -8.15 -14.97
CA ASN A 66 -2.32 -7.22 -15.73
C ASN A 66 -1.76 -6.06 -14.90
N LYS A 67 -1.82 -6.10 -13.57
CA LYS A 67 -1.29 -5.06 -12.68
C LYS A 67 0.15 -4.68 -13.00
N GLY A 68 0.99 -5.66 -13.26
CA GLY A 68 2.40 -5.47 -13.57
C GLY A 68 2.66 -4.77 -14.90
N GLN A 69 1.65 -4.61 -15.77
CA GLN A 69 1.81 -3.91 -17.05
C GLN A 69 1.48 -2.41 -16.97
N PHE A 70 0.66 -2.01 -16.00
CA PHE A 70 0.17 -0.63 -15.89
C PHE A 70 0.63 0.08 -14.61
N MET A 71 0.99 -0.67 -13.59
CA MET A 71 1.58 -0.13 -12.35
C MET A 71 2.96 -0.71 -12.18
N LEU A 72 3.95 0.13 -12.04
CA LEU A 72 5.34 -0.25 -11.80
C LEU A 72 5.46 -1.04 -10.48
N GLY A 73 5.42 -2.35 -10.61
CA GLY A 73 5.58 -3.30 -9.53
C GLY A 73 4.32 -3.54 -8.69
N ASP A 74 4.01 -4.80 -8.43
CA ASP A 74 2.97 -5.20 -7.49
C ASP A 74 3.43 -4.92 -6.06
N ARG A 75 3.06 -3.75 -5.57
CA ARG A 75 3.28 -3.33 -4.19
C ARG A 75 2.14 -3.84 -3.30
N GLY A 76 1.76 -5.09 -3.40
CA GLY A 76 0.64 -5.70 -2.71
C GLY A 76 0.53 -5.46 -1.21
N ARG A 77 0.05 -6.45 -0.48
CA ARG A 77 0.06 -6.44 0.98
C ARG A 77 1.44 -6.87 1.48
N MET A 78 1.91 -6.19 2.52
CA MET A 78 3.23 -6.39 3.10
C MET A 78 3.13 -6.75 4.58
N ASN A 79 4.03 -7.63 5.01
CA ASN A 79 4.21 -7.97 6.43
C ASN A 79 5.14 -6.96 7.10
N ASN A 80 5.20 -7.00 8.42
CA ASN A 80 6.18 -6.28 9.24
C ASN A 80 6.29 -4.79 8.87
N THR A 81 5.15 -4.15 8.55
CA THR A 81 5.11 -2.74 8.20
C THR A 81 5.05 -1.86 9.44
N ILE A 82 5.71 -0.73 9.31
CA ILE A 82 5.55 0.44 10.16
C ILE A 82 4.99 1.53 9.27
N THR A 83 3.84 2.11 9.63
CA THR A 83 3.19 3.15 8.82
C THR A 83 2.83 4.34 9.69
N TYR A 84 3.16 5.53 9.19
CA TYR A 84 2.75 6.80 9.76
C TYR A 84 1.88 7.57 8.76
N ARG A 85 0.82 8.17 9.28
CA ARG A 85 -0.04 9.12 8.57
C ARG A 85 -0.17 10.38 9.41
N SER A 86 0.21 11.54 8.86
CA SER A 86 0.09 12.81 9.57
C SER A 86 -1.36 13.20 9.81
N PRO A 87 -1.64 14.12 10.76
CA PRO A 87 -2.88 14.89 10.74
C PRO A 87 -3.04 15.60 9.39
N GLU A 88 -4.27 15.90 9.02
CA GLU A 88 -4.54 16.73 7.86
C GLU A 88 -4.31 18.21 8.22
N PHE A 89 -3.51 18.89 7.43
CA PHE A 89 -3.27 20.31 7.57
C PHE A 89 -3.52 21.03 6.23
N ALA A 90 -4.47 21.95 6.21
CA ALA A 90 -4.86 22.70 5.02
C ALA A 90 -5.15 21.79 3.79
N GLY A 91 -5.76 20.63 4.02
CA GLY A 91 -6.05 19.65 2.98
C GLY A 91 -4.89 18.74 2.60
N VAL A 92 -3.71 18.93 3.17
CA VAL A 92 -2.52 18.08 2.93
C VAL A 92 -2.39 17.03 4.01
N GLN A 93 -2.11 15.79 3.62
CA GLN A 93 -1.78 14.69 4.51
C GLN A 93 -0.54 13.96 3.98
N ILE A 94 0.39 13.63 4.88
CA ILE A 94 1.66 12.95 4.55
C ILE A 94 1.63 11.53 5.10
N PHE A 95 2.23 10.62 4.35
CA PHE A 95 2.35 9.20 4.69
C PHE A 95 3.80 8.75 4.59
N ALA A 96 4.22 7.92 5.52
CA ALA A 96 5.49 7.22 5.47
C ALA A 96 5.26 5.76 5.84
N GLN A 97 5.82 4.84 5.06
CA GLN A 97 5.68 3.40 5.31
C GLN A 97 7.01 2.69 5.07
N TYR A 98 7.32 1.77 5.96
CA TYR A 98 8.48 0.91 5.85
C TYR A 98 8.10 -0.52 6.22
N SER A 99 8.61 -1.51 5.48
CA SER A 99 8.48 -2.92 5.81
C SER A 99 9.87 -3.53 6.01
N LEU A 100 10.04 -4.24 7.13
CA LEU A 100 11.26 -4.95 7.49
C LEU A 100 11.43 -6.23 6.67
N GLU A 101 10.31 -6.89 6.36
CA GLU A 101 10.22 -8.04 5.46
C GLU A 101 8.84 -8.02 4.78
N ALA A 102 8.82 -7.70 3.49
CA ALA A 102 7.59 -7.42 2.78
C ALA A 102 6.81 -8.69 2.37
N ALA A 103 7.51 -9.79 2.10
CA ALA A 103 6.93 -10.96 1.46
C ALA A 103 6.57 -12.07 2.43
N THR A 104 7.48 -12.45 3.31
CA THR A 104 7.39 -13.67 4.13
C THR A 104 7.58 -13.40 5.63
N GLN A 105 8.18 -14.34 6.32
CA GLN A 105 8.68 -14.16 7.68
C GLN A 105 10.07 -13.51 7.61
N GLU A 106 10.38 -12.71 8.60
CA GLU A 106 11.71 -12.10 8.72
C GLU A 106 12.77 -13.19 8.90
N ASP A 107 13.85 -13.11 8.11
CA ASP A 107 14.99 -14.00 8.22
C ASP A 107 15.95 -13.50 9.32
N ASP A 108 16.60 -14.44 10.01
CA ASP A 108 17.63 -14.14 11.01
C ASP A 108 18.83 -13.36 10.43
N GLN A 109 19.08 -13.53 9.13
CA GLN A 109 20.04 -12.73 8.40
C GLN A 109 19.33 -11.55 7.74
N SER A 110 19.41 -10.39 8.35
CA SER A 110 18.69 -9.19 7.89
C SER A 110 19.02 -8.75 6.45
N GLY A 111 20.10 -9.24 5.88
CA GLY A 111 20.49 -9.01 4.48
C GLY A 111 19.63 -9.77 3.47
N ASN A 112 18.91 -10.81 3.90
CA ASN A 112 18.07 -11.64 3.04
C ASN A 112 16.64 -11.11 2.96
N ASN A 113 16.27 -10.18 3.82
CA ASN A 113 14.92 -9.66 3.91
C ASN A 113 14.59 -8.72 2.74
N LYS A 114 13.45 -8.95 2.11
CA LYS A 114 12.88 -8.05 1.11
C LYS A 114 12.21 -6.87 1.82
N ARG A 115 12.76 -5.69 1.67
CA ARG A 115 12.30 -4.48 2.35
C ARG A 115 11.53 -3.57 1.41
N TYR A 116 10.65 -2.79 1.99
CA TYR A 116 9.92 -1.74 1.29
C TYR A 116 10.08 -0.42 2.03
N ALA A 117 10.22 0.67 1.28
CA ALA A 117 10.13 2.02 1.81
C ALA A 117 9.25 2.87 0.88
N GLY A 118 8.30 3.61 1.45
CA GLY A 118 7.38 4.47 0.71
C GLY A 118 7.11 5.79 1.42
N LEU A 119 7.03 6.85 0.64
CA LEU A 119 6.57 8.16 1.05
C LEU A 119 5.38 8.56 0.18
N GLY A 120 4.34 9.08 0.80
CA GLY A 120 3.13 9.51 0.13
C GLY A 120 2.67 10.89 0.60
N ALA A 121 1.98 11.60 -0.29
CA ALA A 121 1.27 12.82 0.04
C ALA A 121 -0.08 12.83 -0.67
N SER A 122 -1.12 13.25 0.03
CA SER A 122 -2.42 13.56 -0.56
C SER A 122 -2.78 15.01 -0.32
N TYR A 123 -3.51 15.60 -1.25
CA TYR A 123 -4.05 16.94 -1.14
C TYR A 123 -5.49 16.97 -1.59
N LYS A 124 -6.34 17.65 -0.82
CA LYS A 124 -7.76 17.84 -1.14
C LYS A 124 -8.15 19.29 -0.91
N LEU A 125 -8.71 19.93 -1.93
CA LEU A 125 -9.24 21.29 -1.84
C LEU A 125 -10.56 21.38 -2.63
N GLY A 126 -11.66 21.45 -1.89
CA GLY A 126 -12.99 21.49 -2.50
C GLY A 126 -13.24 20.27 -3.40
N ALA A 127 -13.47 20.52 -4.67
CA ALA A 127 -13.71 19.48 -5.68
C ALA A 127 -12.42 18.80 -6.20
N PHE A 128 -11.25 19.39 -5.97
CA PHE A 128 -9.97 18.85 -6.43
C PHE A 128 -9.34 17.91 -5.39
N SER A 129 -8.83 16.78 -5.85
CA SER A 129 -8.07 15.85 -5.03
C SER A 129 -6.90 15.30 -5.82
N THR A 130 -5.75 15.10 -5.18
CA THR A 130 -4.56 14.50 -5.80
C THR A 130 -3.78 13.71 -4.77
N GLY A 131 -3.00 12.74 -5.24
CA GLY A 131 -2.11 11.91 -4.43
C GLY A 131 -0.85 11.55 -5.20
N LEU A 132 0.25 11.48 -4.48
CA LEU A 132 1.57 11.07 -4.98
C LEU A 132 2.17 10.05 -4.01
N VAL A 133 2.75 8.99 -4.54
CA VAL A 133 3.56 8.02 -3.79
C VAL A 133 4.87 7.82 -4.53
N VAL A 134 5.95 7.82 -3.77
CA VAL A 134 7.28 7.42 -4.22
C VAL A 134 7.71 6.26 -3.35
N ASP A 135 8.06 5.15 -3.94
CA ASP A 135 8.41 3.95 -3.20
C ASP A 135 9.56 3.14 -3.82
N THR A 136 10.14 2.28 -3.02
CA THR A 136 11.18 1.35 -3.44
C THR A 136 11.00 0.00 -2.77
N ILE A 137 11.29 -1.08 -3.51
CA ILE A 137 11.51 -2.42 -2.97
C ILE A 137 12.99 -2.70 -3.07
N MET A 138 13.60 -3.05 -1.95
CA MET A 138 14.97 -3.49 -1.82
C MET A 138 14.95 -5.01 -1.66
N ASN A 139 15.44 -5.71 -2.67
CA ASN A 139 15.48 -7.18 -2.65
C ASN A 139 16.62 -7.68 -1.76
N GLY A 140 16.37 -8.79 -1.05
CA GLY A 140 17.38 -9.44 -0.22
C GLY A 140 18.38 -10.25 -1.05
N ASN A 141 19.49 -10.65 -0.41
CA ASN A 141 20.57 -11.40 -1.06
C ASN A 141 20.20 -12.86 -1.39
N ASP A 142 19.19 -13.43 -0.73
CA ASP A 142 18.73 -14.82 -0.91
C ASP A 142 17.60 -14.97 -1.94
N ASP A 143 17.23 -13.90 -2.62
CA ASP A 143 16.23 -14.00 -3.69
C ASP A 143 16.87 -14.74 -4.90
N ASP A 144 16.72 -16.08 -4.89
CA ASP A 144 17.12 -16.98 -5.99
C ASP A 144 16.29 -16.74 -7.27
N SER A 145 15.37 -15.78 -7.20
CA SER A 145 14.63 -15.28 -8.34
C SER A 145 15.52 -14.35 -9.18
N ARG A 146 15.46 -14.49 -10.48
CA ARG A 146 16.28 -13.82 -11.49
C ARG A 146 16.19 -12.28 -11.51
N ASN A 147 15.59 -11.65 -10.50
CA ASN A 147 15.40 -10.22 -10.40
C ASN A 147 15.87 -9.72 -9.01
N THR A 148 17.18 -9.65 -8.84
CA THR A 148 17.84 -9.17 -7.62
C THR A 148 18.01 -7.65 -7.58
N GLU A 149 17.53 -6.92 -8.59
CA GLU A 149 17.64 -5.47 -8.63
C GLU A 149 16.55 -4.80 -7.81
N ASP A 150 16.92 -3.78 -7.07
CA ASP A 150 15.99 -2.90 -6.36
C ASP A 150 15.04 -2.22 -7.35
N SER A 151 13.78 -2.12 -7.00
CA SER A 151 12.79 -1.47 -7.84
C SER A 151 12.33 -0.14 -7.24
N PHE A 152 12.29 0.90 -8.06
CA PHE A 152 11.82 2.22 -7.70
C PHE A 152 10.51 2.52 -8.43
N GLY A 153 9.54 3.13 -7.74
CA GLY A 153 8.23 3.49 -8.28
C GLY A 153 7.82 4.91 -7.93
N ILE A 154 7.13 5.54 -8.87
CA ILE A 154 6.40 6.80 -8.66
C ILE A 154 4.97 6.58 -9.13
N SER A 155 4.00 6.82 -8.26
CA SER A 155 2.57 6.73 -8.55
C SER A 155 1.92 8.07 -8.27
N TRP A 156 1.23 8.63 -9.26
CA TRP A 156 0.52 9.90 -9.13
C TRP A 156 -0.88 9.79 -9.72
N GLY A 157 -1.84 10.44 -9.06
CA GLY A 157 -3.20 10.54 -9.54
C GLY A 157 -3.87 11.82 -9.07
N ALA A 158 -4.84 12.28 -9.85
CA ALA A 158 -5.65 13.44 -9.51
C ALA A 158 -7.09 13.25 -9.99
N SER A 159 -8.03 13.90 -9.33
CA SER A 159 -9.43 13.94 -9.73
C SER A 159 -10.05 15.30 -9.48
N TYR A 160 -11.07 15.63 -10.27
CA TYR A 160 -11.89 16.81 -10.06
C TYR A 160 -13.37 16.44 -10.18
N ASP A 161 -14.15 16.79 -9.16
CA ASP A 161 -15.58 16.52 -9.11
C ASP A 161 -16.38 17.71 -9.64
N PHE A 162 -16.95 17.57 -10.82
CA PHE A 162 -17.82 18.58 -11.43
C PHE A 162 -19.29 18.48 -10.95
N GLY A 163 -19.59 17.63 -9.99
CA GLY A 163 -20.93 17.39 -9.49
C GLY A 163 -21.77 16.43 -10.34
N VAL A 164 -21.61 16.45 -11.65
CA VAL A 164 -22.27 15.56 -12.62
C VAL A 164 -21.33 14.51 -13.21
N THR A 165 -20.03 14.77 -13.15
CA THR A 165 -18.97 13.87 -13.61
C THR A 165 -17.68 14.12 -12.83
N LYS A 166 -16.89 13.07 -12.64
CA LYS A 166 -15.61 13.13 -11.92
C LYS A 166 -14.52 12.48 -12.78
N PRO A 167 -13.85 13.24 -13.67
CA PRO A 167 -12.66 12.73 -14.35
C PRO A 167 -11.53 12.45 -13.36
N MET A 168 -10.75 11.42 -13.63
CA MET A 168 -9.59 10.94 -12.86
C MET A 168 -8.42 10.70 -13.79
#